data_74181f6f7003c30c884f5d606448dec0
#
_entry.id   74181f6f7003c30c884f5d606448dec0
#
_cell.length_a   1.000
_cell.length_b   1.000
_cell.length_c   1.000
_cell.angle_alpha   90.00
_cell.angle_beta   90.00
_cell.angle_gamma   90.00
#
_symmetry.space_group_name_H-M   'P 1'
#
loop_
_entity.id
_entity.type
_entity.pdbx_description
1 polymer ?
#
loop_
_entity_poly.entity_id
_entity_poly.type
_entity_poly.pdbx_seq_one_letter_code
_entity_poly.pdbx_strand_id
1 'polypeptide(L)'
;MQGNTGSKNVSGSRRTILIVSSLMTAAALGLFSIGNPASRGVFGPQFAEAQNFGQRTIQGKVVGEDDAPTGGATVFLKNLKTRDIKSFTSTPDGSFRFAQVGMVDDYEVWAQLDKKKSAVRTVSSFDSRKQVEFDLKLK
;
A
#
# COMPACT_ATOMS: atom_id res chain seq x y z
N MET A 1 25.35 -52.58 12.30
CA MET A 1 26.32 -51.45 12.40
C MET A 1 25.49 -50.18 12.47
N GLN A 2 25.18 -49.75 13.58
CA GLN A 2 25.71 -48.66 14.42
C GLN A 2 26.14 -47.49 13.56
N GLY A 3 25.49 -46.39 13.68
CA GLY A 3 25.40 -45.52 14.74
C GLY A 3 24.89 -44.15 14.31
N ASN A 4 24.59 -43.60 15.10
CA ASN A 4 24.89 -42.43 15.92
C ASN A 4 23.95 -41.25 15.69
N THR A 5 23.03 -41.17 16.58
CA THR A 5 22.26 -40.06 17.05
C THR A 5 23.13 -38.84 17.41
N GLY A 6 22.92 -37.74 16.78
CA GLY A 6 23.46 -36.45 17.18
C GLY A 6 22.36 -35.41 17.35
N SER A 7 21.68 -35.51 18.48
CA SER A 7 20.83 -34.43 18.97
C SER A 7 21.70 -33.22 19.37
N LYS A 8 21.55 -32.12 18.73
CA LYS A 8 22.10 -30.85 19.22
C LYS A 8 20.96 -29.93 19.62
N ASN A 9 20.72 -29.94 20.92
CA ASN A 9 20.00 -28.95 21.67
C ASN A 9 20.59 -27.56 21.38
N VAL A 10 19.82 -26.66 20.79
CA VAL A 10 20.14 -25.26 20.79
C VAL A 10 19.36 -24.58 21.89
N SER A 11 20.08 -24.30 22.97
CA SER A 11 19.64 -23.52 24.11
C SER A 11 19.26 -22.09 23.68
N GLY A 12 17.97 -21.76 23.86
CA GLY A 12 17.47 -20.42 23.70
C GLY A 12 17.96 -19.51 24.83
N SER A 13 18.78 -18.54 24.49
CA SER A 13 19.18 -17.47 25.39
C SER A 13 18.02 -16.50 25.62
N ARG A 14 17.39 -16.58 26.77
CA ARG A 14 16.43 -15.60 27.26
C ARG A 14 17.22 -14.36 27.73
N ARG A 15 17.14 -13.30 26.98
CA ARG A 15 17.64 -11.98 27.40
C ARG A 15 16.64 -11.36 28.35
N THR A 16 16.95 -11.40 29.63
CA THR A 16 16.23 -10.71 30.69
C THR A 16 16.58 -9.22 30.59
N ILE A 17 15.59 -8.40 30.27
CA ILE A 17 15.74 -6.94 30.33
C ILE A 17 15.45 -6.51 31.76
N LEU A 18 16.47 -6.08 32.47
CA LEU A 18 16.35 -5.45 33.77
C LEU A 18 15.91 -3.99 33.55
N ILE A 19 14.69 -3.67 33.95
CA ILE A 19 14.20 -2.30 34.02
C ILE A 19 14.66 -1.75 35.37
N VAL A 20 15.62 -0.86 35.33
CA VAL A 20 16.04 -0.08 36.51
C VAL A 20 15.10 1.10 36.65
N SER A 21 14.19 1.02 37.60
CA SER A 21 13.37 2.15 38.02
C SER A 21 14.17 3.07 38.92
N SER A 22 14.56 4.21 38.39
CA SER A 22 15.15 5.28 39.19
C SER A 22 14.06 6.20 39.70
N LEU A 23 13.80 6.10 41.00
CA LEU A 23 12.92 6.96 41.76
C LEU A 23 13.71 8.25 42.07
N MET A 24 13.34 9.37 41.46
CA MET A 24 13.81 10.68 41.88
C MET A 24 12.65 11.51 42.38
N THR A 25 12.55 11.55 43.68
CA THR A 25 11.77 12.52 44.46
C THR A 25 12.48 13.87 44.44
N ALA A 26 11.88 14.88 43.87
CA ALA A 26 12.25 16.26 44.12
C ALA A 26 10.98 17.06 44.44
N ALA A 27 10.80 17.34 45.69
CA ALA A 27 9.84 18.32 46.19
C ALA A 27 10.39 19.72 45.99
N ALA A 28 9.69 20.54 45.24
CA ALA A 28 9.90 21.99 45.23
C ALA A 28 8.53 22.67 45.26
N LEU A 29 8.22 23.23 46.40
CA LEU A 29 7.15 24.19 46.60
C LEU A 29 7.50 25.49 45.86
N GLY A 30 6.65 25.90 44.95
CA GLY A 30 6.71 27.20 44.30
C GLY A 30 5.29 27.67 43.96
N LEU A 31 4.84 28.59 44.80
CA LEU A 31 3.55 29.28 44.69
C LEU A 31 3.52 30.26 43.49
N PHE A 32 2.31 30.44 42.97
CA PHE A 32 1.80 31.57 42.20
C PHE A 32 2.18 31.69 40.71
N SER A 33 1.23 31.37 39.86
CA SER A 33 0.76 32.39 38.95
C SER A 33 -0.64 32.04 38.43
N ILE A 34 -1.60 32.87 38.80
CA ILE A 34 -2.92 32.95 38.22
C ILE A 34 -2.71 33.58 36.83
N GLY A 35 -2.89 32.82 35.80
CA GLY A 35 -2.73 33.29 34.46
C GLY A 35 -3.53 32.48 33.46
N ASN A 36 -4.73 32.93 33.19
CA ASN A 36 -5.54 32.83 32.00
C ASN A 36 -5.81 31.42 31.41
N PRO A 37 -7.04 30.90 31.55
CA PRO A 37 -7.49 29.74 30.80
C PRO A 37 -8.07 30.19 29.45
N ALA A 38 -7.21 30.56 28.50
CA ALA A 38 -7.67 30.84 27.16
C ALA A 38 -6.59 30.42 26.16
N SER A 39 -6.64 29.20 25.80
CA SER A 39 -6.38 28.60 24.50
C SER A 39 -6.07 27.11 24.69
N ARG A 40 -7.11 26.34 24.92
CA ARG A 40 -7.07 24.94 24.56
C ARG A 40 -7.06 24.91 23.04
N GLY A 41 -5.89 25.10 22.47
CA GLY A 41 -5.62 24.64 21.14
C GLY A 41 -5.80 23.14 21.14
N VAL A 42 -6.94 22.70 20.68
CA VAL A 42 -7.19 21.28 20.38
C VAL A 42 -6.28 20.98 19.20
N PHE A 43 -5.00 20.70 19.47
CA PHE A 43 -4.17 20.00 18.52
C PHE A 43 -4.67 18.55 18.56
N GLY A 44 -5.80 18.29 17.89
CA GLY A 44 -6.13 16.95 17.49
C GLY A 44 -4.97 16.42 16.66
N PRO A 45 -4.72 15.10 16.64
CA PRO A 45 -3.76 14.53 15.75
C PRO A 45 -4.21 14.94 14.34
N GLN A 46 -3.53 15.91 13.77
CA GLN A 46 -3.62 16.16 12.34
C GLN A 46 -2.96 14.93 11.73
N PHE A 47 -3.80 13.96 11.39
CA PHE A 47 -3.41 13.03 10.37
C PHE A 47 -3.14 13.93 9.16
N ALA A 48 -1.86 14.23 8.95
CA ALA A 48 -1.41 14.72 7.68
C ALA A 48 -1.73 13.56 6.73
N GLU A 49 -2.91 13.59 6.13
CA GLU A 49 -3.12 12.90 4.88
C GLU A 49 -2.01 13.47 4.01
N ALA A 50 -0.99 12.66 3.79
CA ALA A 50 0.03 12.95 2.82
C ALA A 50 -0.75 13.17 1.53
N GLN A 51 -1.01 14.43 1.21
CA GLN A 51 -1.75 14.79 0.02
C GLN A 51 -0.85 14.33 -1.13
N ASN A 52 -1.17 13.20 -1.72
CA ASN A 52 -0.55 12.68 -2.92
C ASN A 52 -0.93 13.60 -4.08
N PHE A 53 -0.41 14.84 -4.04
CA PHE A 53 -0.53 15.77 -5.14
C PHE A 53 0.19 15.16 -6.35
N GLY A 54 -0.53 15.04 -7.44
CA GLY A 54 0.02 14.50 -8.67
C GLY A 54 0.03 12.99 -8.79
N GLN A 55 -0.65 12.27 -7.92
CA GLN A 55 -0.82 10.82 -8.01
C GLN A 55 -2.28 10.40 -8.05
N ARG A 56 -2.55 9.30 -8.74
CA ARG A 56 -3.87 8.67 -8.87
C ARG A 56 -3.80 7.17 -8.59
N THR A 57 -4.95 6.57 -8.40
CA THR A 57 -5.12 5.11 -8.37
C THR A 57 -5.83 4.68 -9.65
N ILE A 58 -5.33 3.63 -10.29
CA ILE A 58 -5.98 2.94 -11.41
C ILE A 58 -6.39 1.57 -10.90
N GLN A 59 -7.67 1.26 -10.99
CA GLN A 59 -8.21 0.00 -10.50
C GLN A 59 -9.34 -0.50 -11.41
N GLY A 60 -9.78 -1.73 -11.18
CA GLY A 60 -10.89 -2.31 -11.90
C GLY A 60 -10.94 -3.82 -11.76
N LYS A 61 -11.62 -4.46 -12.70
CA LYS A 61 -11.73 -5.91 -12.74
C LYS A 61 -11.29 -6.47 -14.08
N VAL A 62 -10.71 -7.66 -14.03
CA VAL A 62 -10.49 -8.49 -15.20
C VAL A 62 -11.66 -9.44 -15.31
N VAL A 63 -12.29 -9.46 -16.47
CA VAL A 63 -13.43 -10.34 -16.75
C VAL A 63 -13.13 -11.20 -17.97
N GLY A 64 -13.68 -12.39 -18.00
CA GLY A 64 -13.61 -13.30 -19.13
C GLY A 64 -14.56 -12.91 -20.28
N GLU A 65 -14.64 -13.74 -21.30
CA GLU A 65 -15.56 -13.55 -22.44
C GLU A 65 -17.03 -13.53 -22.03
N ASP A 66 -17.36 -14.27 -20.98
CA ASP A 66 -18.70 -14.41 -20.37
C ASP A 66 -18.99 -13.32 -19.32
N ASP A 67 -18.14 -12.29 -19.23
CA ASP A 67 -18.19 -11.23 -18.20
C ASP A 67 -18.03 -11.71 -16.76
N ALA A 68 -17.57 -12.97 -16.57
CA ALA A 68 -17.26 -13.47 -15.24
C ALA A 68 -15.91 -12.93 -14.74
N PRO A 69 -15.81 -12.58 -13.45
CA PRO A 69 -14.54 -12.15 -12.85
C PRO A 69 -13.47 -13.21 -13.02
N THR A 70 -12.28 -12.79 -13.47
CA THR A 70 -11.18 -13.70 -13.79
C THR A 70 -9.96 -13.36 -12.92
N GLY A 71 -9.63 -14.28 -12.01
CA GLY A 71 -8.44 -14.18 -11.19
C GLY A 71 -7.20 -14.76 -11.88
N GLY A 72 -6.02 -14.38 -11.40
CA GLY A 72 -4.74 -14.88 -11.91
C GLY A 72 -4.29 -14.29 -13.25
N ALA A 73 -5.04 -13.34 -13.80
CA ALA A 73 -4.60 -12.61 -14.99
C ALA A 73 -3.53 -11.58 -14.63
N THR A 74 -2.54 -11.43 -15.48
CA THR A 74 -1.54 -10.39 -15.32
C THR A 74 -2.03 -9.10 -15.98
N VAL A 75 -2.19 -8.06 -15.18
CA VAL A 75 -2.52 -6.71 -15.64
C VAL A 75 -1.24 -5.91 -15.76
N PHE A 76 -1.05 -5.25 -16.89
CA PHE A 76 0.11 -4.42 -17.19
C PHE A 76 -0.28 -2.95 -17.22
N LEU A 77 0.57 -2.12 -16.65
CA LEU A 77 0.49 -0.67 -16.70
C LEU A 77 1.80 -0.15 -17.32
N LYS A 78 1.71 0.43 -18.50
CA LYS A 78 2.86 0.99 -19.21
C LYS A 78 2.79 2.51 -19.22
N ASN A 79 3.86 3.16 -18.77
CA ASN A 79 4.05 4.59 -18.93
C ASN A 79 4.50 4.86 -20.36
N LEU A 80 3.80 5.71 -21.11
CA LEU A 80 4.11 5.99 -22.51
C LEU A 80 5.33 6.89 -22.69
N LYS A 81 5.68 7.68 -21.67
CA LYS A 81 6.81 8.58 -21.69
C LYS A 81 8.12 7.87 -21.35
N THR A 82 8.14 7.17 -20.20
CA THR A 82 9.35 6.47 -19.73
C THR A 82 9.51 5.07 -20.29
N ARG A 83 8.45 4.48 -20.85
CA ARG A 83 8.35 3.08 -21.31
C ARG A 83 8.38 2.05 -20.17
N ASP A 84 8.35 2.47 -18.93
CA ASP A 84 8.31 1.57 -17.76
C ASP A 84 6.99 0.78 -17.73
N ILE A 85 7.10 -0.49 -17.38
CA ILE A 85 5.96 -1.40 -17.25
C ILE A 85 5.90 -1.92 -15.84
N LYS A 86 4.75 -1.73 -15.20
CA LYS A 86 4.39 -2.37 -13.91
C LYS A 86 3.37 -3.46 -14.19
N SER A 87 3.38 -4.51 -13.38
CA SER A 87 2.42 -5.60 -13.49
C SER A 87 1.76 -5.89 -12.15
N PHE A 88 0.54 -6.39 -12.21
CA PHE A 88 -0.24 -6.82 -11.05
C PHE A 88 -1.03 -8.08 -11.44
N THR A 89 -0.98 -9.10 -10.60
CA THR A 89 -1.80 -10.31 -10.79
C THR A 89 -3.18 -10.10 -10.19
N SER A 90 -4.23 -10.23 -10.98
CA SER A 90 -5.60 -10.06 -10.50
C SER A 90 -5.92 -11.04 -9.38
N THR A 91 -6.66 -10.54 -8.39
CA THR A 91 -7.15 -11.34 -7.26
C THR A 91 -8.20 -12.37 -7.71
N PRO A 92 -8.57 -13.37 -6.89
CA PRO A 92 -9.54 -14.39 -7.28
C PRO A 92 -10.89 -13.84 -7.75
N ASP A 93 -11.30 -12.66 -7.27
CA ASP A 93 -12.49 -11.92 -7.73
C ASP A 93 -12.24 -11.03 -8.96
N GLY A 94 -11.09 -11.19 -9.60
CA GLY A 94 -10.68 -10.46 -10.79
C GLY A 94 -10.16 -9.03 -10.55
N SER A 95 -10.14 -8.55 -9.33
CA SER A 95 -9.76 -7.16 -9.02
C SER A 95 -8.28 -6.90 -9.25
N PHE A 96 -7.96 -5.71 -9.73
CA PHE A 96 -6.58 -5.20 -9.82
C PHE A 96 -6.52 -3.75 -9.33
N ARG A 97 -5.33 -3.33 -8.89
CA ARG A 97 -5.10 -1.97 -8.42
C ARG A 97 -3.64 -1.55 -8.58
N PHE A 98 -3.45 -0.39 -9.18
CA PHE A 98 -2.18 0.33 -9.21
C PHE A 98 -2.33 1.62 -8.43
N ALA A 99 -1.65 1.73 -7.30
CA ALA A 99 -1.59 2.95 -6.50
C ALA A 99 -0.39 3.81 -6.93
N GLN A 100 -0.42 5.08 -6.56
CA GLN A 100 0.69 6.03 -6.76
C GLN A 100 1.11 6.15 -8.23
N VAL A 101 0.14 6.15 -9.13
CA VAL A 101 0.36 6.38 -10.56
C VAL A 101 0.42 7.89 -10.82
N GLY A 102 1.45 8.38 -11.51
CA GLY A 102 1.60 9.80 -11.83
C GLY A 102 0.43 10.34 -12.66
N MET A 103 0.03 11.58 -12.39
CA MET A 103 -1.07 12.23 -13.14
C MET A 103 -0.58 12.99 -14.37
N VAL A 104 0.74 13.20 -14.49
CA VAL A 104 1.35 14.03 -15.54
C VAL A 104 1.73 13.26 -16.80
N ASP A 105 1.64 11.93 -16.75
CA ASP A 105 1.99 11.03 -17.85
C ASP A 105 0.76 10.28 -18.35
N ASP A 106 0.83 9.83 -19.60
CA ASP A 106 -0.14 8.94 -20.21
C ASP A 106 0.25 7.48 -19.97
N TYR A 107 -0.75 6.63 -19.75
CA TYR A 107 -0.56 5.21 -19.49
C TYR A 107 -1.43 4.34 -20.36
N GLU A 108 -0.94 3.16 -20.69
CA GLU A 108 -1.70 2.07 -21.27
C GLU A 108 -1.86 0.94 -20.26
N VAL A 109 -3.08 0.40 -20.16
CA VAL A 109 -3.44 -0.71 -19.28
C VAL A 109 -4.07 -1.82 -20.08
N TRP A 110 -3.62 -3.04 -19.89
CA TRP A 110 -4.22 -4.24 -20.47
C TRP A 110 -4.00 -5.44 -19.55
N ALA A 111 -4.81 -6.47 -19.73
CA ALA A 111 -4.68 -7.75 -19.02
C ALA A 111 -4.31 -8.87 -20.01
N GLN A 112 -3.63 -9.87 -19.50
CA GLN A 112 -3.29 -11.08 -20.22
C GLN A 112 -3.40 -12.31 -19.32
N LEU A 113 -4.01 -13.36 -19.83
CA LEU A 113 -4.08 -14.66 -19.19
C LEU A 113 -3.93 -15.74 -20.25
N ASP A 114 -2.86 -16.54 -20.15
CA ASP A 114 -2.49 -17.54 -21.16
C ASP A 114 -2.41 -16.91 -22.56
N LYS A 115 -3.29 -17.34 -23.46
CA LYS A 115 -3.37 -16.83 -24.86
C LYS A 115 -4.38 -15.69 -25.03
N LYS A 116 -5.15 -15.39 -23.99
CA LYS A 116 -6.17 -14.35 -24.00
C LYS A 116 -5.59 -12.99 -23.58
N LYS A 117 -6.05 -11.94 -24.24
CA LYS A 117 -5.61 -10.57 -23.96
C LYS A 117 -6.81 -9.63 -24.00
N SER A 118 -6.84 -8.66 -23.11
CA SER A 118 -7.86 -7.60 -23.16
C SER A 118 -7.50 -6.53 -24.20
N ALA A 119 -8.51 -5.71 -24.54
CA ALA A 119 -8.23 -4.45 -25.21
C ALA A 119 -7.35 -3.55 -24.33
N VAL A 120 -6.53 -2.73 -24.98
CA VAL A 120 -5.72 -1.73 -24.30
C VAL A 120 -6.60 -0.54 -23.93
N ARG A 121 -6.51 -0.11 -22.66
CA ARG A 121 -7.16 1.11 -22.15
C ARG A 121 -6.11 2.18 -21.95
N THR A 122 -6.39 3.39 -22.39
CA THR A 122 -5.50 4.55 -22.18
C THR A 122 -6.01 5.39 -21.04
N VAL A 123 -5.12 5.76 -20.13
CA VAL A 123 -5.37 6.73 -19.06
C VAL A 123 -4.53 7.95 -19.36
N SER A 124 -5.20 9.04 -19.74
CA SER A 124 -4.54 10.27 -20.17
C SER A 124 -4.12 11.15 -18.99
N SER A 125 -3.05 11.91 -19.17
CA SER A 125 -2.61 12.97 -18.26
C SER A 125 -3.64 14.10 -18.12
N PHE A 126 -4.51 14.27 -19.10
CA PHE A 126 -5.62 15.24 -19.04
C PHE A 126 -6.79 14.78 -18.16
N ASP A 127 -6.83 13.49 -17.78
CA ASP A 127 -7.82 12.97 -16.86
C ASP A 127 -7.44 13.36 -15.41
N SER A 128 -8.18 14.28 -14.84
CA SER A 128 -7.91 14.84 -13.48
C SER A 128 -8.45 13.96 -12.35
N ARG A 129 -9.08 12.83 -12.63
CA ARG A 129 -9.62 11.93 -11.61
C ARG A 129 -8.52 11.33 -10.76
N LYS A 130 -8.70 11.38 -9.44
CA LYS A 130 -7.79 10.74 -8.47
C LYS A 130 -7.93 9.21 -8.46
N GLN A 131 -9.04 8.71 -8.93
CA GLN A 131 -9.34 7.30 -9.06
C GLN A 131 -9.95 7.04 -10.43
N VAL A 132 -9.32 6.17 -11.19
CA VAL A 132 -9.78 5.72 -12.51
C VAL A 132 -10.15 4.25 -12.38
N GLU A 133 -11.37 3.91 -12.80
CA GLU A 133 -11.89 2.56 -12.72
C GLU A 133 -12.43 2.10 -14.08
N PHE A 134 -12.08 0.88 -14.48
CA PHE A 134 -12.59 0.24 -15.70
C PHE A 134 -12.37 -1.27 -15.68
N ASP A 135 -13.16 -1.98 -16.44
CA ASP A 135 -13.02 -3.43 -16.60
C ASP A 135 -12.20 -3.78 -17.84
N LEU A 136 -11.41 -4.84 -17.70
CA LEU A 136 -10.56 -5.39 -18.76
C LEU A 136 -11.12 -6.75 -19.17
N LYS A 137 -11.75 -6.80 -20.35
CA LYS A 137 -12.35 -8.03 -20.89
C LYS A 137 -11.33 -8.80 -21.71
N LEU A 138 -11.06 -10.03 -21.29
CA LEU A 138 -10.21 -10.98 -22.01
C LEU A 138 -10.97 -11.57 -23.20
N LYS A 139 -10.30 -11.65 -24.31
CA LYS A 139 -10.80 -12.25 -25.57
C LYS A 139 -9.82 -13.25 -26.13
#